data_42dfe3165e11fea9ce08c465f6070c1d
#
_entry.id   42dfe3165e11fea9ce08c465f6070c1d
#
_cell.length_a   1.000
_cell.length_b   1.000
_cell.length_c   1.000
_cell.angle_alpha   90.00
_cell.angle_beta   90.00
_cell.angle_gamma   90.00
#
_symmetry.space_group_name_H-M   'P 1'
#
loop_
_entity.id
_entity.type
_entity.pdbx_description
1 polymer ?
#
loop_
_entity_poly.entity_id
_entity_poly.type
_entity_poly.pdbx_seq_one_letter_code
_entity_poly.pdbx_strand_id
1 'polypeptide(L)'
;MQTQLLHTPEGVRDIYGREYAKKLSVQSLIHDKFSSYGYQDIQTPTFEFFDVFSKEIGTTPSRELYKFFDKEGNTLALRPDFTPSVARCAAKYFMDSPAPLRFCYLGNTFTNTSNLQGKLKEVTQMGAELIGDESAIADAELISLMIESLKNTGLKRFQISVGQVEYFKGICDDAGLDAGTERTLREYISNKNLFGAETLLMEKEVDEKHKNVLLRIAEMFGGIDFLAEAGELAGNTRSRNAIRRLEEVFSVLKLYGLEEYVSFDLGMLSRYNYYTGIIFKAY
;
A
#
# COMPACT_ATOMS: atom_id res chain seq x y z
N MET A 1 13.70 30.55 27.12
CA MET A 1 12.99 29.35 27.67
C MET A 1 11.46 29.42 27.57
N GLN A 2 10.82 30.58 27.74
CA GLN A 2 9.33 30.70 27.67
C GLN A 2 8.74 30.47 26.25
N THR A 3 9.47 30.70 25.17
CA THR A 3 8.96 30.57 23.82
C THR A 3 8.75 29.12 23.37
N GLN A 4 9.48 28.15 23.90
CA GLN A 4 9.33 26.73 23.54
C GLN A 4 8.01 26.12 24.03
N LEU A 5 7.44 26.62 25.13
CA LEU A 5 6.19 26.08 25.71
C LEU A 5 4.95 26.38 24.87
N LEU A 6 5.03 27.32 23.93
CA LEU A 6 3.92 27.71 23.05
C LEU A 6 4.03 27.10 21.65
N HIS A 7 5.10 26.33 21.37
CA HIS A 7 5.31 25.72 20.07
C HIS A 7 5.15 24.21 20.14
N THR A 8 4.52 23.63 19.11
CA THR A 8 4.52 22.19 18.88
C THR A 8 5.88 21.75 18.34
N PRO A 9 6.30 20.50 18.55
CA PRO A 9 7.45 19.94 17.86
C PRO A 9 7.30 20.03 16.34
N GLU A 10 8.41 20.08 15.62
CA GLU A 10 8.38 20.14 14.16
C GLU A 10 7.74 18.87 13.56
N GLY A 11 6.86 19.06 12.58
CA GLY A 11 6.14 17.98 11.91
C GLY A 11 4.84 17.54 12.61
N VAL A 12 4.46 18.22 13.72
CA VAL A 12 3.15 18.05 14.34
C VAL A 12 2.47 19.42 14.51
N ARG A 13 1.16 19.44 14.54
CA ARG A 13 0.40 20.68 14.63
C ARG A 13 -0.95 20.51 15.34
N ASP A 14 -1.42 21.58 15.94
CA ASP A 14 -2.80 21.65 16.41
C ASP A 14 -3.77 21.81 15.23
N ILE A 15 -4.91 21.13 15.31
CA ILE A 15 -6.03 21.26 14.36
C ILE A 15 -7.27 21.64 15.15
N TYR A 16 -7.89 22.79 14.84
CA TYR A 16 -9.02 23.33 15.59
C TYR A 16 -10.05 24.06 14.71
N GLY A 17 -11.17 24.43 15.30
CA GLY A 17 -12.21 25.23 14.66
C GLY A 17 -12.78 24.56 13.39
N ARG A 18 -12.89 25.32 12.32
CA ARG A 18 -13.49 24.85 11.05
C ARG A 18 -12.70 23.70 10.39
N GLU A 19 -11.37 23.72 10.51
CA GLU A 19 -10.53 22.66 9.95
C GLU A 19 -10.82 21.33 10.66
N TYR A 20 -10.89 21.35 11.99
CA TYR A 20 -11.21 20.16 12.77
C TYR A 20 -12.64 19.65 12.50
N ALA A 21 -13.62 20.54 12.42
CA ALA A 21 -14.99 20.19 12.09
C ALA A 21 -15.09 19.52 10.70
N LYS A 22 -14.37 20.05 9.69
CA LYS A 22 -14.29 19.43 8.36
C LYS A 22 -13.63 18.05 8.41
N LYS A 23 -12.54 17.90 9.18
CA LYS A 23 -11.88 16.61 9.39
C LYS A 23 -12.84 15.58 9.95
N LEU A 24 -13.59 15.91 11.01
CA LEU A 24 -14.58 15.02 11.61
C LEU A 24 -15.69 14.63 10.63
N SER A 25 -16.19 15.58 9.84
CA SER A 25 -17.19 15.28 8.81
C SER A 25 -16.67 14.28 7.76
N VAL A 26 -15.44 14.48 7.27
CA VAL A 26 -14.84 13.53 6.30
C VAL A 26 -14.64 12.15 6.92
N GLN A 27 -14.18 12.10 8.17
CA GLN A 27 -14.02 10.84 8.90
C GLN A 27 -15.35 10.09 9.03
N SER A 28 -16.43 10.79 9.41
CA SER A 28 -17.76 10.17 9.49
C SER A 28 -18.22 9.61 8.15
N LEU A 29 -18.09 10.36 7.07
CA LEU A 29 -18.49 9.95 5.74
C LEU A 29 -17.74 8.68 5.25
N ILE A 30 -16.45 8.57 5.55
CA ILE A 30 -15.65 7.39 5.23
C ILE A 30 -16.05 6.21 6.12
N HIS A 31 -16.22 6.44 7.42
CA HIS A 31 -16.60 5.40 8.38
C HIS A 31 -17.98 4.82 8.06
N ASP A 32 -18.97 5.65 7.70
CA ASP A 32 -20.30 5.20 7.28
C ASP A 32 -20.20 4.25 6.07
N LYS A 33 -19.26 4.52 5.16
CA LYS A 33 -19.01 3.65 4.01
C LYS A 33 -18.39 2.32 4.44
N PHE A 34 -17.38 2.34 5.31
CA PHE A 34 -16.79 1.10 5.86
C PHE A 34 -17.83 0.23 6.55
N SER A 35 -18.66 0.86 7.40
CA SER A 35 -19.77 0.15 8.08
C SER A 35 -20.78 -0.46 7.10
N SER A 36 -21.11 0.25 5.99
CA SER A 36 -22.03 -0.26 4.97
C SER A 36 -21.51 -1.48 4.20
N TYR A 37 -20.17 -1.67 4.17
CA TYR A 37 -19.52 -2.87 3.62
C TYR A 37 -19.33 -3.98 4.66
N GLY A 38 -19.81 -3.80 5.90
CA GLY A 38 -19.72 -4.79 6.97
C GLY A 38 -18.36 -4.83 7.69
N TYR A 39 -17.55 -3.77 7.55
CA TYR A 39 -16.32 -3.65 8.33
C TYR A 39 -16.63 -3.26 9.77
N GLN A 40 -15.99 -3.95 10.70
CA GLN A 40 -16.14 -3.75 12.14
C GLN A 40 -14.99 -2.91 12.68
N ASP A 41 -15.29 -2.00 13.59
CA ASP A 41 -14.30 -1.16 14.22
C ASP A 41 -13.30 -1.98 15.05
N ILE A 42 -12.01 -1.70 14.84
CA ILE A 42 -10.92 -2.21 15.67
C ILE A 42 -10.08 -1.07 16.19
N GLN A 43 -9.75 -1.11 17.48
CA GLN A 43 -8.79 -0.21 18.08
C GLN A 43 -7.57 -1.00 18.56
N THR A 44 -6.44 -0.78 17.92
CA THR A 44 -5.14 -1.32 18.36
C THR A 44 -4.38 -0.31 19.21
N PRO A 45 -3.41 -0.72 20.05
CA PRO A 45 -2.60 0.19 20.83
C PRO A 45 -1.85 1.21 19.98
N THR A 46 -1.63 2.41 20.52
CA THR A 46 -0.84 3.47 19.86
C THR A 46 0.65 3.11 19.80
N PHE A 47 1.12 2.29 20.72
CA PHE A 47 2.49 1.75 20.73
C PHE A 47 2.46 0.25 20.95
N GLU A 48 3.45 -0.42 20.41
CA GLU A 48 3.64 -1.87 20.45
C GLU A 48 5.09 -2.18 20.82
N PHE A 49 5.40 -3.45 21.09
CA PHE A 49 6.79 -3.89 21.08
C PHE A 49 7.43 -3.60 19.72
N PHE A 50 8.66 -3.12 19.73
CA PHE A 50 9.40 -2.75 18.51
C PHE A 50 9.41 -3.88 17.47
N ASP A 51 9.44 -5.14 17.89
CA ASP A 51 9.49 -6.30 17.01
C ASP A 51 8.26 -6.43 16.10
N VAL A 52 7.12 -5.85 16.49
CA VAL A 52 5.91 -5.84 15.63
C VAL A 52 6.16 -5.06 14.34
N PHE A 53 7.04 -4.05 14.39
CA PHE A 53 7.35 -3.18 13.25
C PHE A 53 8.74 -3.39 12.66
N SER A 54 9.63 -4.16 13.32
CA SER A 54 11.05 -4.26 12.97
C SER A 54 11.37 -5.37 11.98
N LYS A 55 10.55 -6.41 11.91
CA LYS A 55 10.74 -7.53 10.99
C LYS A 55 10.46 -7.06 9.56
N GLU A 56 10.90 -7.80 8.55
CA GLU A 56 10.74 -7.51 7.12
C GLU A 56 9.30 -7.15 6.68
N ILE A 57 8.36 -7.30 7.60
CA ILE A 57 6.94 -6.95 7.52
C ILE A 57 6.68 -5.45 7.76
N GLY A 58 7.66 -4.69 8.28
CA GLY A 58 7.48 -3.27 8.59
C GLY A 58 7.42 -2.39 7.33
N THR A 59 6.44 -1.48 7.30
CA THR A 59 6.28 -0.47 6.23
C THR A 59 7.27 0.67 6.35
N THR A 60 7.94 0.79 7.51
CA THR A 60 8.76 1.95 7.85
C THR A 60 10.15 1.49 8.29
N PRO A 61 11.24 2.05 7.72
CA PRO A 61 12.60 1.75 8.15
C PRO A 61 12.79 1.96 9.65
N SER A 62 13.51 1.08 10.31
CA SER A 62 13.74 1.13 11.76
C SER A 62 14.26 2.48 12.27
N ARG A 63 15.04 3.21 11.45
CA ARG A 63 15.57 4.55 11.75
C ARG A 63 14.48 5.64 11.80
N GLU A 64 13.34 5.39 11.15
CA GLU A 64 12.21 6.31 11.04
C GLU A 64 11.11 6.00 12.06
N LEU A 65 11.33 5.05 12.98
CA LEU A 65 10.42 4.76 14.08
C LEU A 65 10.71 5.61 15.31
N TYR A 66 9.66 6.13 15.94
CA TYR A 66 9.76 6.67 17.30
C TYR A 66 9.84 5.53 18.31
N LYS A 67 10.98 5.42 19.01
CA LYS A 67 11.28 4.35 19.97
C LYS A 67 11.48 4.90 21.37
N PHE A 68 11.07 4.14 22.35
CA PHE A 68 11.25 4.43 23.76
C PHE A 68 11.32 3.13 24.56
N PHE A 69 11.60 3.22 25.85
CA PHE A 69 11.73 2.06 26.71
C PHE A 69 10.65 2.09 27.80
N ASP A 70 10.14 0.91 28.16
CA ASP A 70 9.35 0.74 29.37
C ASP A 70 10.26 0.59 30.60
N LYS A 71 9.66 0.41 31.79
CA LYS A 71 10.39 0.27 33.05
C LYS A 71 11.17 -1.04 33.13
N GLU A 72 10.77 -2.04 32.40
CA GLU A 72 11.38 -3.36 32.32
C GLU A 72 12.53 -3.41 31.30
N GLY A 73 12.76 -2.32 30.55
CA GLY A 73 13.81 -2.20 29.53
C GLY A 73 13.42 -2.73 28.15
N ASN A 74 12.15 -3.05 27.93
CA ASN A 74 11.69 -3.46 26.60
C ASN A 74 11.66 -2.26 25.66
N THR A 75 12.07 -2.47 24.40
CA THR A 75 11.96 -1.45 23.36
C THR A 75 10.54 -1.42 22.80
N LEU A 76 9.90 -0.27 22.91
CA LEU A 76 8.57 0.03 22.36
C LEU A 76 8.71 1.00 21.20
N ALA A 77 7.72 1.01 20.29
CA ALA A 77 7.64 1.97 19.21
C ALA A 77 6.21 2.50 19.03
N LEU A 78 6.09 3.79 18.71
CA LEU A 78 4.82 4.33 18.21
C LEU A 78 4.51 3.70 16.86
N ARG A 79 3.24 3.37 16.61
CA ARG A 79 2.83 2.74 15.36
C ARG A 79 3.09 3.66 14.15
N PRO A 80 3.88 3.22 13.17
CA PRO A 80 4.06 3.95 11.92
C PRO A 80 2.92 3.66 10.93
N ASP A 81 2.19 2.56 11.16
CA ASP A 81 1.11 2.02 10.33
C ASP A 81 0.22 1.13 11.20
N PHE A 82 -1.02 0.91 10.77
CA PHE A 82 -1.99 0.08 11.48
C PHE A 82 -1.92 -1.40 11.11
N THR A 83 -1.62 -1.72 9.84
CA THR A 83 -1.68 -3.09 9.32
C THR A 83 -0.92 -4.12 10.18
N PRO A 84 0.33 -3.87 10.66
CA PRO A 84 1.02 -4.82 11.52
C PRO A 84 0.30 -5.06 12.86
N SER A 85 -0.26 -4.02 13.46
CA SER A 85 -1.01 -4.13 14.73
C SER A 85 -2.34 -4.87 14.55
N VAL A 86 -3.04 -4.64 13.44
CA VAL A 86 -4.28 -5.36 13.10
C VAL A 86 -3.96 -6.83 12.82
N ALA A 87 -2.92 -7.12 12.03
CA ALA A 87 -2.47 -8.49 11.76
C ALA A 87 -2.09 -9.25 13.04
N ARG A 88 -1.35 -8.60 13.97
CA ARG A 88 -1.03 -9.18 15.29
C ARG A 88 -2.31 -9.47 16.09
N CYS A 89 -3.28 -8.56 16.07
CA CYS A 89 -4.57 -8.73 16.76
C CYS A 89 -5.34 -9.91 16.17
N ALA A 90 -5.43 -9.98 14.83
CA ALA A 90 -6.09 -11.09 14.12
C ALA A 90 -5.44 -12.43 14.45
N ALA A 91 -4.11 -12.50 14.39
CA ALA A 91 -3.36 -13.70 14.73
C ALA A 91 -3.52 -14.14 16.20
N LYS A 92 -3.74 -13.20 17.12
CA LYS A 92 -3.88 -13.53 18.55
C LYS A 92 -5.29 -13.99 18.92
N TYR A 93 -6.31 -13.41 18.32
CA TYR A 93 -7.69 -13.56 18.81
C TYR A 93 -8.65 -14.20 17.81
N PHE A 94 -8.28 -14.30 16.53
CA PHE A 94 -9.18 -14.69 15.45
C PHE A 94 -8.61 -15.78 14.52
N MET A 95 -7.56 -16.50 14.94
CA MET A 95 -6.94 -17.56 14.12
C MET A 95 -7.91 -18.66 13.70
N ASP A 96 -8.89 -18.96 14.56
CA ASP A 96 -9.88 -20.01 14.32
C ASP A 96 -11.20 -19.46 13.72
N SER A 97 -11.19 -18.21 13.21
CA SER A 97 -12.38 -17.63 12.58
C SER A 97 -12.76 -18.41 11.33
N PRO A 98 -14.02 -18.89 11.21
CA PRO A 98 -14.45 -19.64 10.04
C PRO A 98 -14.73 -18.77 8.80
N ALA A 99 -14.72 -17.46 8.95
CA ALA A 99 -15.04 -16.49 7.90
C ALA A 99 -13.94 -15.42 7.79
N PRO A 100 -13.81 -14.78 6.62
CA PRO A 100 -12.92 -13.64 6.47
C PRO A 100 -13.23 -12.51 7.45
N LEU A 101 -12.19 -11.92 8.02
CA LEU A 101 -12.30 -10.80 8.95
C LEU A 101 -12.33 -9.49 8.18
N ARG A 102 -13.24 -8.61 8.53
CA ARG A 102 -13.34 -7.25 8.00
C ARG A 102 -13.22 -6.27 9.16
N PHE A 103 -12.05 -5.63 9.27
CA PHE A 103 -11.78 -4.61 10.28
C PHE A 103 -11.57 -3.25 9.64
N CYS A 104 -12.06 -2.21 10.30
CA CYS A 104 -11.73 -0.83 9.96
C CYS A 104 -11.22 -0.08 11.18
N TYR A 105 -10.40 0.93 10.94
CA TYR A 105 -9.77 1.71 12.00
C TYR A 105 -9.66 3.19 11.66
N LEU A 106 -9.56 4.00 12.72
CA LEU A 106 -9.26 5.43 12.68
C LEU A 106 -8.25 5.74 13.79
N GLY A 107 -7.19 6.44 13.47
CA GLY A 107 -6.24 6.93 14.47
C GLY A 107 -5.02 7.57 13.86
N ASN A 108 -4.06 7.93 14.71
CA ASN A 108 -2.84 8.58 14.27
C ASN A 108 -1.70 7.57 14.10
N THR A 109 -0.89 7.78 13.08
CA THR A 109 0.38 7.11 12.80
C THR A 109 1.53 8.08 12.97
N PHE A 110 2.72 7.58 13.29
CA PHE A 110 3.86 8.38 13.71
C PHE A 110 5.13 7.94 12.96
N THR A 111 5.77 8.88 12.25
CA THR A 111 7.03 8.60 11.54
C THR A 111 8.06 9.67 11.84
N ASN A 112 9.25 9.26 12.25
CA ASN A 112 10.36 10.17 12.54
C ASN A 112 11.15 10.47 11.26
N THR A 113 10.50 11.14 10.32
CA THR A 113 11.11 11.56 9.06
C THR A 113 12.00 12.76 9.23
N SER A 114 12.93 12.98 8.27
CA SER A 114 13.78 14.15 8.25
C SER A 114 12.99 15.46 8.16
N ASN A 115 13.39 16.48 8.93
CA ASN A 115 12.77 17.80 8.99
C ASN A 115 12.82 18.57 7.67
N LEU A 116 13.74 18.21 6.77
CA LEU A 116 13.97 18.92 5.50
C LEU A 116 12.91 18.69 4.42
N GLN A 117 11.91 17.84 4.67
CA GLN A 117 10.94 17.43 3.64
C GLN A 117 9.53 18.03 3.81
N GLY A 118 9.29 18.85 4.83
CA GLY A 118 7.95 19.40 5.11
C GLY A 118 6.88 18.34 5.40
N LYS A 119 7.27 17.09 5.69
CA LYS A 119 6.36 15.99 5.98
C LYS A 119 5.88 16.04 7.42
N LEU A 120 4.60 15.77 7.62
CA LEU A 120 4.06 15.58 8.96
C LEU A 120 4.62 14.30 9.59
N LYS A 121 4.94 14.37 10.88
CA LYS A 121 5.40 13.24 11.70
C LYS A 121 4.26 12.52 12.40
N GLU A 122 3.13 13.18 12.51
CA GLU A 122 1.86 12.62 12.98
C GLU A 122 0.80 12.83 11.91
N VAL A 123 0.18 11.73 11.45
CA VAL A 123 -0.84 11.73 10.40
C VAL A 123 -2.03 10.91 10.86
N THR A 124 -3.24 11.44 10.69
CA THR A 124 -4.45 10.65 10.91
C THR A 124 -4.68 9.73 9.72
N GLN A 125 -4.82 8.45 9.99
CA GLN A 125 -5.10 7.41 9.02
C GLN A 125 -6.45 6.75 9.32
N MET A 126 -7.22 6.50 8.27
CA MET A 126 -8.35 5.57 8.27
C MET A 126 -8.03 4.45 7.29
N GLY A 127 -8.42 3.24 7.64
CA GLY A 127 -8.17 2.09 6.78
C GLY A 127 -9.12 0.94 7.06
N ALA A 128 -9.11 0.00 6.14
CA ALA A 128 -9.87 -1.24 6.22
C ALA A 128 -8.96 -2.42 5.88
N GLU A 129 -9.08 -3.50 6.64
CA GLU A 129 -8.32 -4.74 6.46
C GLU A 129 -9.29 -5.89 6.23
N LEU A 130 -9.14 -6.59 5.12
CA LEU A 130 -9.83 -7.83 4.83
C LEU A 130 -8.81 -8.97 4.96
N ILE A 131 -9.04 -9.90 5.88
CA ILE A 131 -8.09 -10.96 6.22
C ILE A 131 -8.77 -12.31 6.04
N GLY A 132 -8.09 -13.24 5.34
CA GLY A 132 -8.56 -14.61 5.17
C GLY A 132 -9.33 -14.87 3.88
N ASP A 133 -9.29 -13.95 2.90
CA ASP A 133 -9.83 -14.14 1.55
C ASP A 133 -8.82 -13.67 0.51
N GLU A 134 -8.37 -14.58 -0.35
CA GLU A 134 -7.42 -14.32 -1.43
C GLU A 134 -8.07 -14.22 -2.83
N SER A 135 -9.40 -14.11 -2.88
CA SER A 135 -10.14 -14.07 -4.14
C SER A 135 -10.03 -12.72 -4.86
N ALA A 136 -10.27 -12.72 -6.19
CA ALA A 136 -10.38 -11.47 -6.97
C ALA A 136 -11.56 -10.60 -6.50
N ILE A 137 -12.57 -11.22 -5.90
CA ILE A 137 -13.73 -10.53 -5.33
C ILE A 137 -13.30 -9.71 -4.11
N ALA A 138 -12.41 -10.25 -3.27
CA ALA A 138 -11.88 -9.53 -2.11
C ALA A 138 -11.02 -8.32 -2.52
N ASP A 139 -10.18 -8.46 -3.54
CA ASP A 139 -9.43 -7.32 -4.09
C ASP A 139 -10.37 -6.25 -4.66
N ALA A 140 -11.38 -6.66 -5.42
CA ALA A 140 -12.38 -5.75 -5.98
C ALA A 140 -13.23 -5.08 -4.90
N GLU A 141 -13.55 -5.78 -3.80
CA GLU A 141 -14.26 -5.21 -2.64
C GLU A 141 -13.48 -4.03 -2.05
N LEU A 142 -12.17 -4.19 -1.81
CA LEU A 142 -11.34 -3.13 -1.25
C LEU A 142 -11.15 -1.94 -2.21
N ILE A 143 -11.02 -2.20 -3.51
CA ILE A 143 -10.95 -1.14 -4.52
C ILE A 143 -12.29 -0.40 -4.59
N SER A 144 -13.42 -1.13 -4.60
CA SER A 144 -14.76 -0.55 -4.56
C SER A 144 -14.99 0.30 -3.31
N LEU A 145 -14.57 -0.21 -2.15
CA LEU A 145 -14.65 0.50 -0.88
C LEU A 145 -13.88 1.82 -0.91
N MET A 146 -12.67 1.84 -1.52
CA MET A 146 -11.91 3.06 -1.73
C MET A 146 -12.65 4.04 -2.64
N ILE A 147 -13.13 3.58 -3.81
CA ILE A 147 -13.87 4.42 -4.76
C ILE A 147 -15.09 5.02 -4.09
N GLU A 148 -15.93 4.21 -3.46
CA GLU A 148 -17.17 4.65 -2.85
C GLU A 148 -16.92 5.57 -1.64
N SER A 149 -15.85 5.35 -0.88
CA SER A 149 -15.44 6.26 0.20
C SER A 149 -15.04 7.63 -0.33
N LEU A 150 -14.25 7.69 -1.40
CA LEU A 150 -13.85 8.95 -2.04
C LEU A 150 -15.05 9.69 -2.63
N LYS A 151 -15.97 8.99 -3.31
CA LYS A 151 -17.24 9.57 -3.81
C LYS A 151 -18.08 10.14 -2.66
N ASN A 152 -18.19 9.41 -1.56
CA ASN A 152 -18.97 9.83 -0.39
C ASN A 152 -18.43 11.11 0.27
N THR A 153 -17.13 11.38 0.17
CA THR A 153 -16.54 12.66 0.61
C THR A 153 -16.79 13.83 -0.33
N GLY A 154 -17.43 13.60 -1.48
CA GLY A 154 -17.75 14.60 -2.49
C GLY A 154 -16.69 14.80 -3.58
N LEU A 155 -15.68 13.93 -3.65
CA LEU A 155 -14.71 13.93 -4.76
C LEU A 155 -15.41 13.46 -6.03
N LYS A 156 -15.25 14.23 -7.11
CA LYS A 156 -15.90 13.97 -8.42
C LYS A 156 -14.93 13.48 -9.49
N ARG A 157 -13.64 13.79 -9.33
CA ARG A 157 -12.61 13.45 -10.32
C ARG A 157 -11.42 12.84 -9.58
N PHE A 158 -11.21 11.58 -9.80
CA PHE A 158 -10.08 10.80 -9.30
C PHE A 158 -9.97 9.52 -10.11
N GLN A 159 -8.81 8.91 -10.08
CA GLN A 159 -8.53 7.63 -10.73
C GLN A 159 -7.86 6.70 -9.73
N ILE A 160 -8.23 5.43 -9.77
CA ILE A 160 -7.53 4.38 -9.04
C ILE A 160 -6.61 3.67 -10.02
N SER A 161 -5.31 3.83 -9.84
CA SER A 161 -4.32 2.99 -10.53
C SER A 161 -4.15 1.68 -9.79
N VAL A 162 -4.20 0.58 -10.52
CA VAL A 162 -4.08 -0.79 -9.99
C VAL A 162 -2.88 -1.46 -10.62
N GLY A 163 -1.97 -1.96 -9.81
CA GLY A 163 -0.79 -2.72 -10.22
C GLY A 163 -0.80 -4.15 -9.68
N GLN A 164 0.14 -4.96 -10.16
CA GLN A 164 0.30 -6.34 -9.71
C GLN A 164 1.78 -6.71 -9.64
N VAL A 165 2.25 -6.90 -8.43
CA VAL A 165 3.69 -7.11 -8.13
C VAL A 165 4.23 -8.39 -8.76
N GLU A 166 3.40 -9.43 -8.87
CA GLU A 166 3.82 -10.73 -9.41
C GLU A 166 4.13 -10.68 -10.91
N TYR A 167 3.62 -9.68 -11.65
CA TYR A 167 3.99 -9.46 -13.03
C TYR A 167 5.49 -9.18 -13.17
N PHE A 168 5.98 -8.20 -12.43
CA PHE A 168 7.40 -7.85 -12.40
C PHE A 168 8.27 -8.98 -11.86
N LYS A 169 7.88 -9.58 -10.72
CA LYS A 169 8.63 -10.69 -10.11
C LYS A 169 8.75 -11.87 -11.05
N GLY A 170 7.69 -12.23 -11.78
CA GLY A 170 7.72 -13.33 -12.73
C GLY A 170 8.72 -13.10 -13.86
N ILE A 171 8.88 -11.87 -14.35
CA ILE A 171 9.86 -11.55 -15.39
C ILE A 171 11.29 -11.56 -14.80
N CYS A 172 11.48 -11.08 -13.57
CA CYS A 172 12.77 -11.16 -12.89
C CYS A 172 13.23 -12.61 -12.65
N ASP A 173 12.31 -13.49 -12.23
CA ASP A 173 12.58 -14.91 -12.04
C ASP A 173 12.96 -15.60 -13.37
N ASP A 174 12.22 -15.30 -14.45
CA ASP A 174 12.47 -15.84 -15.80
C ASP A 174 13.83 -15.36 -16.34
N ALA A 175 14.22 -14.13 -16.00
CA ALA A 175 15.54 -13.56 -16.30
C ALA A 175 16.68 -14.07 -15.38
N GLY A 176 16.39 -14.94 -14.40
CA GLY A 176 17.37 -15.48 -13.46
C GLY A 176 17.95 -14.48 -12.46
N LEU A 177 17.24 -13.38 -12.16
CA LEU A 177 17.70 -12.36 -11.24
C LEU A 177 17.59 -12.82 -9.78
N ASP A 178 18.63 -12.58 -9.00
CA ASP A 178 18.60 -12.79 -7.54
C ASP A 178 17.76 -11.73 -6.81
N ALA A 179 17.33 -12.04 -5.59
CA ALA A 179 16.46 -11.16 -4.78
C ALA A 179 17.06 -9.78 -4.50
N GLY A 180 18.40 -9.66 -4.43
CA GLY A 180 19.08 -8.39 -4.23
C GLY A 180 18.98 -7.50 -5.47
N THR A 181 19.23 -8.10 -6.64
CA THR A 181 19.13 -7.45 -7.95
C THR A 181 17.67 -7.06 -8.23
N GLU A 182 16.70 -7.95 -7.99
CA GLU A 182 15.27 -7.65 -8.13
C GLU A 182 14.87 -6.42 -7.28
N ARG A 183 15.31 -6.35 -6.02
CA ARG A 183 15.03 -5.22 -5.14
C ARG A 183 15.58 -3.90 -5.68
N THR A 184 16.84 -3.90 -6.12
CA THR A 184 17.48 -2.70 -6.67
C THR A 184 16.80 -2.27 -7.98
N LEU A 185 16.48 -3.21 -8.84
CA LEU A 185 15.76 -2.94 -10.10
C LEU A 185 14.37 -2.37 -9.84
N ARG A 186 13.63 -2.90 -8.86
CA ARG A 186 12.34 -2.40 -8.42
C ARG A 186 12.42 -0.95 -7.95
N GLU A 187 13.47 -0.60 -7.19
CA GLU A 187 13.68 0.79 -6.76
C GLU A 187 13.95 1.72 -7.94
N TYR A 188 14.75 1.30 -8.92
CA TYR A 188 15.01 2.09 -10.12
C TYR A 188 13.74 2.30 -10.94
N ILE A 189 12.96 1.27 -11.21
CA ILE A 189 11.70 1.34 -11.97
C ILE A 189 10.69 2.23 -11.22
N SER A 190 10.48 2.01 -9.92
CA SER A 190 9.54 2.81 -9.12
C SER A 190 9.90 4.30 -9.05
N ASN A 191 11.19 4.63 -9.13
CA ASN A 191 11.69 6.01 -9.16
C ASN A 191 11.85 6.56 -10.59
N LYS A 192 11.45 5.78 -11.61
CA LYS A 192 11.63 6.11 -13.05
C LYS A 192 13.09 6.39 -13.43
N ASN A 193 14.03 5.76 -12.74
CA ASN A 193 15.45 5.81 -13.05
C ASN A 193 15.80 4.72 -14.09
N LEU A 194 15.39 4.94 -15.33
CA LEU A 194 15.60 3.97 -16.42
C LEU A 194 17.07 3.74 -16.71
N PHE A 195 17.91 4.79 -16.60
CA PHE A 195 19.35 4.65 -16.80
C PHE A 195 19.99 3.71 -15.77
N GLY A 196 19.66 3.85 -14.49
CA GLY A 196 20.14 2.95 -13.45
C GLY A 196 19.63 1.52 -13.63
N ALA A 197 18.36 1.36 -14.07
CA ALA A 197 17.79 0.05 -14.37
C ALA A 197 18.51 -0.64 -15.52
N GLU A 198 18.75 0.08 -16.64
CA GLU A 198 19.46 -0.43 -17.80
C GLU A 198 20.90 -0.84 -17.47
N THR A 199 21.64 0.02 -16.76
CA THR A 199 23.00 -0.28 -16.31
C THR A 199 23.07 -1.55 -15.48
N LEU A 200 22.15 -1.70 -14.49
CA LEU A 200 22.08 -2.91 -13.66
C LEU A 200 21.82 -4.17 -14.48
N LEU A 201 20.88 -4.11 -15.43
CA LEU A 201 20.53 -5.26 -16.28
C LEU A 201 21.69 -5.64 -17.20
N MET A 202 22.47 -4.67 -17.68
CA MET A 202 23.69 -4.92 -18.47
C MET A 202 24.80 -5.55 -17.61
N GLU A 203 25.03 -5.06 -16.40
CA GLU A 203 26.00 -5.63 -15.43
C GLU A 203 25.66 -7.08 -15.05
N LYS A 204 24.38 -7.42 -15.05
CA LYS A 204 23.89 -8.75 -14.75
C LYS A 204 23.76 -9.66 -16.00
N GLU A 205 24.22 -9.19 -17.16
CA GLU A 205 24.21 -9.92 -18.44
C GLU A 205 22.81 -10.46 -18.81
N VAL A 206 21.75 -9.71 -18.46
CA VAL A 206 20.37 -10.07 -18.80
C VAL A 206 20.19 -9.99 -20.31
N ASP A 207 19.57 -11.00 -20.90
CA ASP A 207 19.32 -11.04 -22.34
C ASP A 207 18.42 -9.89 -22.80
N GLU A 208 18.54 -9.52 -24.08
CA GLU A 208 17.85 -8.37 -24.65
C GLU A 208 16.34 -8.46 -24.57
N LYS A 209 15.75 -9.65 -24.62
CA LYS A 209 14.30 -9.83 -24.53
C LYS A 209 13.79 -9.42 -23.16
N HIS A 210 14.37 -9.98 -22.08
CA HIS A 210 13.97 -9.65 -20.69
C HIS A 210 14.32 -8.21 -20.35
N LYS A 211 15.49 -7.72 -20.77
CA LYS A 211 15.89 -6.33 -20.58
C LYS A 211 14.85 -5.35 -21.14
N ASN A 212 14.44 -5.56 -22.38
CA ASN A 212 13.44 -4.69 -23.03
C ASN A 212 12.10 -4.71 -22.31
N VAL A 213 11.61 -5.86 -21.85
CA VAL A 213 10.35 -5.96 -21.12
C VAL A 213 10.45 -5.28 -19.75
N LEU A 214 11.54 -5.52 -18.99
CA LEU A 214 11.75 -4.93 -17.66
C LEU A 214 11.85 -3.40 -17.72
N LEU A 215 12.51 -2.84 -18.72
CA LEU A 215 12.58 -1.38 -18.88
C LEU A 215 11.22 -0.78 -19.30
N ARG A 216 10.45 -1.47 -20.13
CA ARG A 216 9.11 -1.04 -20.52
C ARG A 216 8.11 -0.99 -19.36
N ILE A 217 8.28 -1.80 -18.31
CA ILE A 217 7.35 -1.84 -17.16
C ILE A 217 7.11 -0.45 -16.58
N ALA A 218 8.13 0.41 -16.54
CA ALA A 218 7.99 1.79 -16.02
C ALA A 218 7.01 2.67 -16.80
N GLU A 219 6.67 2.28 -18.04
CA GLU A 219 5.78 2.98 -18.97
C GLU A 219 4.49 2.19 -19.24
N MET A 220 4.36 1.02 -18.64
CA MET A 220 3.23 0.12 -18.82
C MET A 220 2.03 0.56 -18.00
N PHE A 221 1.21 1.47 -18.54
CA PHE A 221 -0.05 1.91 -17.95
C PHE A 221 -1.14 2.09 -19.01
N GLY A 222 -2.40 1.89 -18.63
CA GLY A 222 -3.53 2.04 -19.54
C GLY A 222 -4.85 1.51 -19.00
N GLY A 223 -5.83 1.41 -19.89
CA GLY A 223 -7.12 0.77 -19.64
C GLY A 223 -7.03 -0.75 -19.73
N ILE A 224 -8.21 -1.41 -19.77
CA ILE A 224 -8.29 -2.88 -19.85
C ILE A 224 -7.61 -3.45 -21.11
N ASP A 225 -7.70 -2.76 -22.24
CA ASP A 225 -7.12 -3.23 -23.50
C ASP A 225 -5.60 -3.38 -23.46
N PHE A 226 -4.94 -2.58 -22.61
CA PHE A 226 -3.51 -2.64 -22.38
C PHE A 226 -3.08 -3.97 -21.72
N LEU A 227 -3.92 -4.61 -20.90
CA LEU A 227 -3.59 -5.86 -20.22
C LEU A 227 -3.37 -7.02 -21.19
N ALA A 228 -4.05 -7.03 -22.34
CA ALA A 228 -3.84 -8.03 -23.37
C ALA A 228 -2.40 -7.96 -23.93
N GLU A 229 -1.91 -6.76 -24.26
CA GLU A 229 -0.52 -6.56 -24.70
C GLU A 229 0.48 -6.97 -23.61
N ALA A 230 0.23 -6.58 -22.36
CA ALA A 230 1.08 -6.95 -21.23
C ALA A 230 1.14 -8.49 -21.02
N GLY A 231 0.01 -9.18 -21.24
CA GLY A 231 -0.08 -10.63 -21.18
C GLY A 231 0.74 -11.33 -22.25
N GLU A 232 0.76 -10.80 -23.48
CA GLU A 232 1.57 -11.32 -24.59
C GLU A 232 3.08 -11.15 -24.35
N LEU A 233 3.47 -10.00 -23.76
CA LEU A 233 4.87 -9.73 -23.40
C LEU A 233 5.37 -10.61 -22.25
N ALA A 234 4.46 -11.10 -21.41
CA ALA A 234 4.78 -11.97 -20.29
C ALA A 234 5.21 -13.37 -20.77
N GLY A 235 6.49 -13.64 -20.85
CA GLY A 235 7.05 -14.91 -21.31
C GLY A 235 6.77 -16.12 -20.39
N ASN A 236 6.33 -15.89 -19.15
CA ASN A 236 6.21 -16.90 -18.10
C ASN A 236 4.79 -16.99 -17.50
N THR A 237 4.52 -18.11 -16.83
CA THR A 237 3.20 -18.41 -16.24
C THR A 237 2.85 -17.48 -15.07
N ARG A 238 3.83 -17.08 -14.23
CA ARG A 238 3.63 -16.23 -13.07
C ARG A 238 3.11 -14.85 -13.50
N SER A 239 3.77 -14.22 -14.47
CA SER A 239 3.36 -12.93 -15.01
C SER A 239 2.01 -12.98 -15.73
N ARG A 240 1.74 -14.06 -16.50
CA ARG A 240 0.41 -14.24 -17.11
C ARG A 240 -0.71 -14.41 -16.08
N ASN A 241 -0.46 -15.13 -14.99
CA ASN A 241 -1.42 -15.25 -13.88
C ASN A 241 -1.67 -13.90 -13.21
N ALA A 242 -0.64 -13.06 -13.09
CA ALA A 242 -0.78 -11.71 -12.56
C ALA A 242 -1.71 -10.84 -13.45
N ILE A 243 -1.56 -10.90 -14.78
CA ILE A 243 -2.47 -10.21 -15.70
C ILE A 243 -3.90 -10.74 -15.59
N ARG A 244 -4.08 -12.07 -15.62
CA ARG A 244 -5.40 -12.68 -15.44
C ARG A 244 -6.08 -12.23 -14.15
N ARG A 245 -5.34 -12.10 -13.05
CA ARG A 245 -5.87 -11.58 -11.78
C ARG A 245 -6.39 -10.15 -11.92
N LEU A 246 -5.69 -9.28 -12.66
CA LEU A 246 -6.16 -7.91 -12.94
C LEU A 246 -7.45 -7.92 -13.76
N GLU A 247 -7.56 -8.79 -14.77
CA GLU A 247 -8.76 -8.94 -15.60
C GLU A 247 -9.96 -9.44 -14.78
N GLU A 248 -9.74 -10.41 -13.87
CA GLU A 248 -10.77 -10.91 -12.96
C GLU A 248 -11.28 -9.80 -12.03
N VAL A 249 -10.37 -9.04 -11.41
CA VAL A 249 -10.72 -7.89 -10.56
C VAL A 249 -11.51 -6.84 -11.36
N PHE A 250 -11.05 -6.50 -12.57
CA PHE A 250 -11.76 -5.54 -13.42
C PHE A 250 -13.16 -6.03 -13.79
N SER A 251 -13.33 -7.31 -14.06
CA SER A 251 -14.62 -7.90 -14.38
C SER A 251 -15.62 -7.74 -13.23
N VAL A 252 -15.16 -7.92 -11.98
CA VAL A 252 -16.00 -7.69 -10.78
C VAL A 252 -16.33 -6.19 -10.63
N LEU A 253 -15.34 -5.31 -10.79
CA LEU A 253 -15.54 -3.85 -10.72
C LEU A 253 -16.53 -3.35 -11.76
N LYS A 254 -16.51 -3.94 -12.96
CA LYS A 254 -17.48 -3.67 -14.03
C LYS A 254 -18.91 -4.08 -13.64
N LEU A 255 -19.09 -5.21 -12.95
CA LEU A 255 -20.41 -5.60 -12.41
C LEU A 255 -20.92 -4.59 -11.39
N TYR A 256 -20.03 -3.89 -10.68
CA TYR A 256 -20.38 -2.83 -9.73
C TYR A 256 -20.57 -1.46 -10.41
N GLY A 257 -20.30 -1.33 -11.72
CA GLY A 257 -20.36 -0.07 -12.47
C GLY A 257 -19.27 0.92 -12.04
N LEU A 258 -18.09 0.42 -11.67
CA LEU A 258 -16.97 1.21 -11.15
C LEU A 258 -15.74 1.20 -12.08
N GLU A 259 -15.85 0.59 -13.25
CA GLU A 259 -14.76 0.43 -14.22
C GLU A 259 -14.17 1.76 -14.71
N GLU A 260 -14.98 2.82 -14.78
CA GLU A 260 -14.53 4.15 -15.22
C GLU A 260 -13.49 4.79 -14.28
N TYR A 261 -13.47 4.36 -13.01
CA TYR A 261 -12.53 4.87 -12.00
C TYR A 261 -11.20 4.15 -12.01
N VAL A 262 -11.02 3.09 -12.81
CA VAL A 262 -9.86 2.19 -12.73
C VAL A 262 -8.98 2.29 -13.97
N SER A 263 -7.69 2.38 -13.74
CA SER A 263 -6.62 2.19 -14.72
C SER A 263 -5.58 1.21 -14.18
N PHE A 264 -4.78 0.66 -15.05
CA PHE A 264 -3.72 -0.28 -14.68
C PHE A 264 -2.35 0.37 -14.85
N ASP A 265 -1.45 0.11 -13.91
CA ASP A 265 -0.06 0.59 -13.92
C ASP A 265 0.86 -0.52 -13.39
N LEU A 266 1.50 -1.23 -14.30
CA LEU A 266 2.44 -2.31 -13.95
C LEU A 266 3.79 -1.79 -13.46
N GLY A 267 4.08 -0.49 -13.67
CA GLY A 267 5.23 0.20 -13.10
C GLY A 267 5.02 0.65 -11.66
N MET A 268 3.79 0.53 -11.14
CA MET A 268 3.48 0.77 -9.74
C MET A 268 3.94 -0.42 -8.89
N LEU A 269 5.24 -0.45 -8.59
CA LEU A 269 5.87 -1.49 -7.78
C LEU A 269 5.96 -1.02 -6.33
N SER A 270 5.53 -1.86 -5.39
CA SER A 270 5.65 -1.55 -3.96
C SER A 270 7.11 -1.49 -3.52
N ARG A 271 7.44 -0.52 -2.69
CA ARG A 271 8.74 -0.46 -1.98
C ARG A 271 8.86 -1.54 -0.90
N TYR A 272 7.75 -2.16 -0.52
CA TYR A 272 7.66 -3.11 0.59
C TYR A 272 7.64 -4.53 0.06
N ASN A 273 8.52 -5.37 0.59
CA ASN A 273 8.69 -6.76 0.14
C ASN A 273 7.49 -7.65 0.48
N TYR A 274 6.65 -7.25 1.43
CA TYR A 274 5.52 -8.06 1.87
C TYR A 274 4.29 -7.97 0.96
N TYR A 275 4.24 -7.00 0.04
CA TYR A 275 3.20 -7.00 -0.99
C TYR A 275 3.48 -8.10 -2.02
N THR A 276 2.52 -9.01 -2.18
CA THR A 276 2.64 -10.19 -3.04
C THR A 276 1.59 -10.26 -4.15
N GLY A 277 0.71 -9.27 -4.24
CA GLY A 277 -0.40 -9.31 -5.17
C GLY A 277 -0.76 -7.93 -5.73
N ILE A 278 -2.05 -7.66 -5.73
CA ILE A 278 -2.63 -6.38 -6.17
C ILE A 278 -2.18 -5.25 -5.24
N ILE A 279 -1.79 -4.15 -5.85
CA ILE A 279 -1.59 -2.86 -5.18
C ILE A 279 -2.41 -1.81 -5.89
N PHE A 280 -2.94 -0.83 -5.17
CA PHE A 280 -3.73 0.22 -5.77
C PHE A 280 -3.58 1.55 -5.04
N LYS A 281 -3.77 2.64 -5.79
CA LYS A 281 -3.61 4.00 -5.28
C LYS A 281 -4.54 4.97 -6.01
N ALA A 282 -5.15 5.90 -5.25
CA ALA A 282 -5.94 6.98 -5.80
C ALA A 282 -5.08 8.21 -6.17
N TYR A 283 -5.41 8.85 -7.28
CA TYR A 283 -4.81 10.08 -7.78
C TYR A 283 -5.87 11.12 -8.14
#